data_6674b2b80b8c04f2d681291d27ee7759
#
_entry.id   6674b2b80b8c04f2d681291d27ee7759
#
_cell.length_a   1.000
_cell.length_b   1.000
_cell.length_c   1.000
_cell.angle_alpha   90.00
_cell.angle_beta   90.00
_cell.angle_gamma   90.00
#
_symmetry.space_group_name_H-M   'P 1'
#
loop_
_entity.id
_entity.type
_entity.pdbx_description
1 polymer ?
#
loop_
_entity_poly.entity_id
_entity_poly.type
_entity_poly.pdbx_seq_one_letter_code
_entity_poly.pdbx_strand_id
1 'polypeptide(L)'
;MVPFPPGKGGGEGVAYGRKGKGIRIHSLTDASGMPLSIRTTPANGDERAQVFPLLDALHVHTGQRGRPRKRLKVLAADKGYDAKDLRHRLRKRGIRPQIPKRVWQHRKPRGRPMKKDIPRFQAERTFAWFQRKYRRLVVRWERLAGCFNAFVAIAMIHMWVHRLIVG
;
A
#
# COMPACT_ATOMS: atom_id res chain seq x y z
N MET A 1 -2.10 -8.30 -2.58
CA MET A 1 -3.58 -8.27 -2.41
C MET A 1 -3.88 -7.16 -1.43
N VAL A 2 -4.79 -6.25 -1.76
CA VAL A 2 -5.19 -5.16 -0.86
C VAL A 2 -6.20 -5.72 0.15
N PRO A 3 -6.02 -5.54 1.47
CA PRO A 3 -7.00 -5.96 2.46
C PRO A 3 -8.32 -5.26 2.22
N PHE A 4 -9.36 -6.00 2.44
CA PHE A 4 -10.73 -5.59 2.25
C PHE A 4 -11.52 -5.80 3.53
N PRO A 5 -11.51 -4.86 4.49
CA PRO A 5 -12.41 -4.90 5.62
C PRO A 5 -13.87 -4.73 5.19
N PRO A 6 -14.75 -5.71 5.44
CA PRO A 6 -16.18 -5.53 5.25
C PRO A 6 -16.69 -4.37 6.09
N GLY A 7 -17.51 -3.52 5.51
CA GLY A 7 -18.11 -2.37 6.19
C GLY A 7 -19.46 -2.70 6.81
N LYS A 8 -19.49 -3.54 7.84
CA LYS A 8 -20.74 -3.96 8.49
C LYS A 8 -21.51 -2.80 9.13
N GLY A 9 -20.80 -1.83 9.70
CA GLY A 9 -21.41 -0.62 10.24
C GLY A 9 -21.94 0.35 9.18
N GLY A 10 -21.63 0.14 7.89
CA GLY A 10 -21.94 1.09 6.82
C GLY A 10 -21.22 2.42 7.01
N GLY A 11 -21.83 3.50 6.53
CA GLY A 11 -21.36 4.86 6.78
C GLY A 11 -20.35 5.38 5.74
N GLU A 12 -19.65 6.42 6.11
CA GLU A 12 -18.79 7.20 5.26
C GLU A 12 -17.65 6.37 4.63
N GLY A 13 -17.48 6.51 3.30
CA GLY A 13 -16.40 5.83 2.56
C GLY A 13 -16.62 4.31 2.38
N VAL A 14 -17.77 3.76 2.72
CA VAL A 14 -18.12 2.35 2.46
C VAL A 14 -18.88 2.24 1.13
N ALA A 15 -18.40 1.38 0.24
CA ALA A 15 -19.05 1.14 -1.05
C ALA A 15 -19.01 -0.34 -1.43
N TYR A 16 -19.80 -0.73 -2.43
CA TYR A 16 -19.75 -2.06 -3.03
C TYR A 16 -18.59 -2.17 -4.01
N GLY A 17 -17.80 -3.22 -3.88
CA GLY A 17 -16.71 -3.61 -4.79
C GLY A 17 -16.84 -5.09 -5.16
N ARG A 18 -15.84 -5.63 -5.88
CA ARG A 18 -15.85 -7.05 -6.31
C ARG A 18 -15.95 -8.07 -5.17
N LYS A 19 -15.55 -7.69 -3.94
CA LYS A 19 -15.56 -8.57 -2.75
C LYS A 19 -16.73 -8.29 -1.80
N GLY A 20 -17.68 -7.45 -2.22
CA GLY A 20 -18.80 -7.04 -1.39
C GLY A 20 -18.71 -5.61 -0.91
N LYS A 21 -19.52 -5.26 0.11
CA LYS A 21 -19.60 -3.93 0.71
C LYS A 21 -18.49 -3.73 1.72
N GLY A 22 -17.66 -2.70 1.52
CA GLY A 22 -16.55 -2.43 2.45
C GLY A 22 -15.64 -1.29 2.00
N ILE A 23 -14.41 -1.35 2.47
CA ILE A 23 -13.33 -0.42 2.16
C ILE A 23 -12.08 -1.17 1.73
N ARG A 24 -11.09 -0.44 1.20
CA ARG A 24 -9.75 -0.96 0.89
C ARG A 24 -8.72 -0.22 1.72
N ILE A 25 -7.72 -0.93 2.20
CA ILE A 25 -6.54 -0.36 2.85
C ILE A 25 -5.37 -0.45 1.88
N HIS A 26 -4.87 0.68 1.42
CA HIS A 26 -3.68 0.77 0.58
C HIS A 26 -2.48 1.08 1.47
N SER A 27 -1.39 0.34 1.32
CA SER A 27 -0.17 0.55 2.09
C SER A 27 1.05 0.61 1.17
N LEU A 28 1.92 1.57 1.45
CA LEU A 28 3.29 1.61 0.98
C LEU A 28 4.18 1.08 2.11
N THR A 29 5.00 0.07 1.81
CA THR A 29 5.88 -0.58 2.79
C THR A 29 7.34 -0.44 2.38
N ASP A 30 8.23 -0.55 3.34
CA ASP A 30 9.65 -0.75 3.08
C ASP A 30 9.96 -2.21 2.66
N ALA A 31 11.25 -2.52 2.45
CA ALA A 31 11.70 -3.87 2.08
C ALA A 31 11.54 -4.90 3.21
N SER A 32 11.32 -4.49 4.45
CA SER A 32 11.07 -5.37 5.60
C SER A 32 9.58 -5.59 5.88
N GLY A 33 8.70 -4.92 5.11
CA GLY A 33 7.25 -4.97 5.28
C GLY A 33 6.70 -3.98 6.30
N MET A 34 7.52 -3.03 6.78
CA MET A 34 7.03 -1.99 7.67
C MET A 34 6.25 -0.93 6.90
N PRO A 35 5.05 -0.53 7.38
CA PRO A 35 4.22 0.45 6.69
C PRO A 35 4.83 1.84 6.79
N LEU A 36 5.05 2.48 5.66
CA LEU A 36 5.57 3.86 5.53
C LEU A 36 4.45 4.87 5.33
N SER A 37 3.40 4.49 4.60
CA SER A 37 2.25 5.32 4.31
C SER A 37 1.03 4.43 4.11
N ILE A 38 -0.12 4.86 4.62
CA ILE A 38 -1.39 4.15 4.48
C ILE A 38 -2.49 5.12 4.07
N ARG A 39 -3.42 4.61 3.25
CA ARG A 39 -4.67 5.29 2.90
C ARG A 39 -5.80 4.28 2.82
N THR A 40 -7.00 4.74 3.11
CA THR A 40 -8.22 3.95 2.91
C THR A 40 -9.05 4.54 1.77
N THR A 41 -9.73 3.70 1.04
CA THR A 41 -10.68 4.11 -0.01
C THR A 41 -11.92 3.23 0.05
N PRO A 42 -13.03 3.67 -0.55
CA PRO A 42 -14.18 2.80 -0.78
C PRO A 42 -13.78 1.53 -1.56
N ALA A 43 -14.55 0.44 -1.42
CA ALA A 43 -14.25 -0.85 -2.05
C ALA A 43 -14.14 -0.81 -3.57
N ASN A 44 -14.81 0.14 -4.23
CA ASN A 44 -14.77 0.39 -5.67
C ASN A 44 -13.64 1.34 -6.11
N GLY A 45 -12.86 1.89 -5.17
CA GLY A 45 -11.79 2.83 -5.47
C GLY A 45 -10.70 2.24 -6.38
N ASP A 46 -10.11 3.07 -7.25
CA ASP A 46 -9.00 2.66 -8.10
C ASP A 46 -7.68 2.56 -7.30
N GLU A 47 -7.12 1.35 -7.29
CA GLU A 47 -5.86 1.07 -6.58
C GLU A 47 -4.66 1.82 -7.19
N ARG A 48 -4.63 1.99 -8.52
CA ARG A 48 -3.53 2.68 -9.21
C ARG A 48 -3.52 4.18 -8.91
N ALA A 49 -4.70 4.77 -8.77
CA ALA A 49 -4.83 6.18 -8.41
C ALA A 49 -4.25 6.49 -7.02
N GLN A 50 -4.18 5.50 -6.12
CA GLN A 50 -3.66 5.69 -4.76
C GLN A 50 -2.13 5.70 -4.68
N VAL A 51 -1.42 5.32 -5.73
CA VAL A 51 0.06 5.24 -5.72
C VAL A 51 0.68 6.61 -5.44
N PHE A 52 0.27 7.65 -6.13
CA PHE A 52 0.86 9.00 -5.94
C PHE A 52 0.46 9.62 -4.61
N PRO A 53 -0.80 9.60 -4.17
CA PRO A 53 -1.16 10.05 -2.83
C PRO A 53 -0.39 9.35 -1.70
N LEU A 54 -0.09 8.05 -1.83
CA LEU A 54 0.75 7.32 -0.87
C LEU A 54 2.21 7.80 -0.90
N LEU A 55 2.76 8.04 -2.09
CA LEU A 55 4.11 8.57 -2.26
C LEU A 55 4.24 10.01 -1.76
N ASP A 56 3.21 10.83 -1.95
CA ASP A 56 3.19 12.23 -1.51
C ASP A 56 3.09 12.35 0.02
N ALA A 57 2.42 11.39 0.66
CA ALA A 57 2.34 11.31 2.12
C ALA A 57 3.61 10.74 2.77
N LEU A 58 4.60 10.31 1.99
CA LEU A 58 5.82 9.72 2.52
C LEU A 58 6.73 10.77 3.16
N HIS A 59 7.03 10.59 4.45
CA HIS A 59 7.98 11.40 5.21
C HIS A 59 8.85 10.48 6.06
N VAL A 60 10.08 10.21 5.65
CA VAL A 60 11.02 9.38 6.41
C VAL A 60 12.08 10.26 7.05
N HIS A 61 12.01 10.39 8.37
CA HIS A 61 13.06 11.04 9.16
C HIS A 61 14.24 10.08 9.30
N THR A 62 15.42 10.52 8.94
CA THR A 62 16.65 9.72 9.01
C THR A 62 17.43 9.92 10.30
N GLY A 63 16.93 10.73 11.23
CA GLY A 63 17.64 11.14 12.45
C GLY A 63 18.81 12.13 12.20
N GLN A 64 19.17 12.37 10.94
CA GLN A 64 20.20 13.35 10.57
C GLN A 64 19.60 14.73 10.30
N ARG A 65 20.42 15.78 10.46
CA ARG A 65 20.03 17.14 10.06
C ARG A 65 19.63 17.18 8.59
N GLY A 66 18.50 17.78 8.27
CA GLY A 66 18.03 17.98 6.90
C GLY A 66 16.56 17.62 6.69
N ARG A 67 16.13 17.77 5.44
CA ARG A 67 14.73 17.45 5.06
C ARG A 67 14.45 15.95 5.13
N PRO A 68 13.26 15.55 5.62
CA PRO A 68 12.81 14.16 5.55
C PRO A 68 12.90 13.61 4.12
N ARG A 69 13.28 12.35 3.98
CA ARG A 69 13.28 11.70 2.66
C ARG A 69 11.84 11.49 2.19
N LYS A 70 11.53 12.03 1.01
CA LYS A 70 10.25 11.87 0.31
C LYS A 70 10.38 11.00 -0.94
N ARG A 71 11.59 10.54 -1.28
CA ARG A 71 11.86 9.79 -2.51
C ARG A 71 12.23 8.34 -2.21
N LEU A 72 11.57 7.44 -2.91
CA LEU A 72 11.98 6.06 -3.06
C LEU A 72 12.87 5.92 -4.31
N LYS A 73 13.88 5.05 -4.26
CA LYS A 73 14.67 4.70 -5.45
C LYS A 73 13.90 3.74 -6.37
N VAL A 74 13.15 2.84 -5.79
CA VAL A 74 12.45 1.76 -6.50
C VAL A 74 11.06 1.57 -5.89
N LEU A 75 10.04 1.43 -6.72
CA LEU A 75 8.70 1.02 -6.31
C LEU A 75 8.39 -0.35 -6.93
N ALA A 76 8.25 -1.36 -6.08
CA ALA A 76 7.76 -2.67 -6.47
C ALA A 76 6.25 -2.76 -6.28
N ALA A 77 5.53 -3.26 -7.28
CA ALA A 77 4.10 -3.48 -7.18
C ALA A 77 3.67 -4.69 -8.04
N ASP A 78 2.46 -5.18 -7.80
CA ASP A 78 1.88 -6.29 -8.56
C ASP A 78 1.60 -5.89 -10.03
N LYS A 79 1.43 -6.91 -10.89
CA LYS A 79 1.06 -6.74 -12.31
C LYS A 79 -0.27 -5.99 -12.50
N GLY A 80 -1.13 -5.93 -11.48
CA GLY A 80 -2.34 -5.11 -11.47
C GLY A 80 -2.07 -3.62 -11.64
N TYR A 81 -0.88 -3.17 -11.25
CA TYR A 81 -0.42 -1.78 -11.39
C TYR A 81 0.29 -1.50 -12.72
N ASP A 82 0.31 -2.47 -13.66
CA ASP A 82 0.94 -2.29 -14.96
C ASP A 82 0.11 -1.35 -15.85
N ALA A 83 0.52 -0.08 -15.88
CA ALA A 83 -0.02 0.96 -16.75
C ALA A 83 1.12 1.82 -17.29
N LYS A 84 1.05 2.19 -18.57
CA LYS A 84 2.08 3.01 -19.24
C LYS A 84 2.23 4.37 -18.57
N ASP A 85 1.11 5.04 -18.28
CA ASP A 85 1.09 6.34 -17.59
C ASP A 85 1.72 6.26 -16.19
N LEU A 86 1.33 5.28 -15.38
CA LEU A 86 1.91 5.10 -14.05
C LEU A 86 3.43 4.93 -14.11
N ARG A 87 3.94 4.11 -15.03
CA ARG A 87 5.38 3.90 -15.22
C ARG A 87 6.09 5.18 -15.67
N HIS A 88 5.48 5.93 -16.58
CA HIS A 88 6.03 7.20 -17.07
C HIS A 88 6.13 8.22 -15.92
N ARG A 89 5.06 8.43 -15.18
CA ARG A 89 5.00 9.36 -14.06
C ARG A 89 5.97 8.99 -12.93
N LEU A 90 6.13 7.70 -12.61
CA LEU A 90 7.11 7.23 -11.63
C LEU A 90 8.54 7.56 -12.09
N ARG A 91 8.90 7.29 -13.37
CA ARG A 91 10.23 7.63 -13.91
C ARG A 91 10.47 9.14 -13.90
N LYS A 92 9.46 9.96 -14.24
CA LYS A 92 9.54 11.43 -14.17
C LYS A 92 9.84 11.93 -12.74
N ARG A 93 9.40 11.18 -11.70
CA ARG A 93 9.78 11.45 -10.29
C ARG A 93 11.12 10.82 -9.87
N GLY A 94 11.87 10.20 -10.79
CA GLY A 94 13.13 9.52 -10.49
C GLY A 94 12.95 8.18 -9.77
N ILE A 95 11.75 7.61 -9.76
CA ILE A 95 11.44 6.32 -9.14
C ILE A 95 11.45 5.22 -10.21
N ARG A 96 12.27 4.19 -10.03
CA ARG A 96 12.30 3.04 -10.93
C ARG A 96 11.11 2.10 -10.64
N PRO A 97 10.16 1.95 -11.59
CA PRO A 97 9.03 1.03 -11.41
C PRO A 97 9.47 -0.41 -11.61
N GLN A 98 9.24 -1.24 -10.63
CA GLN A 98 9.51 -2.67 -10.62
C GLN A 98 8.18 -3.44 -10.59
N ILE A 99 7.41 -3.29 -11.67
CA ILE A 99 6.07 -3.83 -11.86
C ILE A 99 6.15 -4.86 -12.99
N PRO A 100 5.68 -6.11 -12.83
CA PRO A 100 5.63 -7.07 -13.92
C PRO A 100 4.75 -6.56 -15.05
N LYS A 101 5.14 -6.79 -16.31
CA LYS A 101 4.30 -6.48 -17.46
C LYS A 101 3.16 -7.48 -17.58
N ARG A 102 1.98 -7.01 -17.93
CA ARG A 102 0.90 -7.88 -18.39
C ARG A 102 1.26 -8.39 -19.80
N VAL A 103 1.38 -9.69 -19.93
CA VAL A 103 1.54 -10.34 -21.25
C VAL A 103 0.15 -10.75 -21.70
N TRP A 104 -0.37 -10.09 -22.71
CA TRP A 104 -1.71 -10.35 -23.27
C TRP A 104 -1.71 -11.39 -24.38
N GLN A 105 -0.54 -11.72 -24.94
CA GLN A 105 -0.30 -12.75 -25.95
C GLN A 105 1.14 -13.24 -25.83
N HIS A 106 1.48 -14.36 -26.43
CA HIS A 106 2.77 -15.07 -26.40
C HIS A 106 4.00 -14.28 -26.91
N ARG A 107 3.96 -12.96 -26.93
CA ARG A 107 5.11 -12.12 -27.31
C ARG A 107 6.09 -12.01 -26.15
N LYS A 108 7.31 -12.48 -26.40
CA LYS A 108 8.43 -12.26 -25.45
C LYS A 108 8.59 -10.78 -25.16
N PRO A 109 8.67 -10.35 -23.90
CA PRO A 109 8.87 -8.94 -23.56
C PRO A 109 10.22 -8.46 -24.11
N ARG A 110 10.22 -7.35 -24.85
CA ARG A 110 11.44 -6.68 -25.29
C ARG A 110 12.09 -5.94 -24.12
N GLY A 111 13.41 -6.05 -23.98
CA GLY A 111 14.21 -5.33 -22.99
C GLY A 111 14.85 -6.24 -21.94
N ARG A 112 15.64 -5.62 -21.06
CA ARG A 112 16.36 -6.32 -19.98
C ARG A 112 15.38 -7.06 -19.05
N PRO A 113 15.62 -8.34 -18.73
CA PRO A 113 14.80 -9.07 -17.78
C PRO A 113 14.76 -8.34 -16.42
N MET A 114 13.59 -8.32 -15.79
CA MET A 114 13.50 -7.80 -14.42
C MET A 114 14.19 -8.77 -13.46
N LYS A 115 14.97 -8.24 -12.52
CA LYS A 115 15.45 -9.05 -11.40
C LYS A 115 14.26 -9.71 -10.70
N LYS A 116 14.32 -11.03 -10.55
CA LYS A 116 13.24 -11.83 -9.92
C LYS A 116 13.13 -11.60 -8.41
N ASP A 117 14.19 -11.08 -7.79
CA ASP A 117 14.37 -11.04 -6.34
C ASP A 117 13.75 -9.82 -5.65
N ILE A 118 12.53 -9.45 -6.03
CA ILE A 118 11.84 -8.42 -5.30
C ILE A 118 10.87 -9.09 -4.34
N PRO A 119 11.05 -8.86 -3.04
CA PRO A 119 10.15 -9.44 -2.04
C PRO A 119 8.77 -8.77 -2.10
N ARG A 120 7.94 -9.19 -3.06
CA ARG A 120 6.54 -8.75 -3.18
C ARG A 120 5.69 -9.20 -2.01
N PHE A 121 6.09 -10.28 -1.34
CA PHE A 121 5.42 -10.82 -0.15
C PHE A 121 5.49 -9.89 1.07
N GLN A 122 6.34 -8.87 1.07
CA GLN A 122 6.45 -7.95 2.21
C GLN A 122 5.16 -7.15 2.45
N ALA A 123 4.50 -6.68 1.39
CA ALA A 123 3.20 -6.03 1.54
C ALA A 123 2.12 -7.01 2.06
N GLU A 124 2.15 -8.26 1.61
CA GLU A 124 1.25 -9.32 2.11
C GLU A 124 1.51 -9.62 3.59
N ARG A 125 2.76 -9.58 4.03
CA ARG A 125 3.18 -9.72 5.43
C ARG A 125 2.61 -8.61 6.29
N THR A 126 2.69 -7.35 5.86
CA THR A 126 2.09 -6.20 6.55
C THR A 126 0.59 -6.41 6.74
N PHE A 127 -0.10 -6.84 5.70
CA PHE A 127 -1.54 -7.09 5.76
C PHE A 127 -1.90 -8.28 6.62
N ALA A 128 -1.08 -9.35 6.63
CA ALA A 128 -1.25 -10.46 7.54
C ALA A 128 -1.11 -10.01 9.00
N TRP A 129 -0.20 -9.10 9.30
CA TRP A 129 -0.07 -8.52 10.63
C TRP A 129 -1.29 -7.69 11.00
N PHE A 130 -1.81 -6.85 10.10
CA PHE A 130 -3.04 -6.10 10.37
C PHE A 130 -4.21 -7.03 10.68
N GLN A 131 -4.38 -8.11 9.95
CA GLN A 131 -5.48 -9.04 10.17
C GLN A 131 -5.31 -9.90 11.43
N ARG A 132 -4.09 -10.31 11.77
CA ARG A 132 -3.83 -11.22 12.90
C ARG A 132 -3.70 -10.49 14.22
N LYS A 133 -2.99 -9.36 14.26
CA LYS A 133 -2.69 -8.61 15.49
C LYS A 133 -3.77 -7.58 15.84
N TYR A 134 -4.44 -7.01 14.84
CA TYR A 134 -5.37 -5.90 15.02
C TYR A 134 -6.78 -6.27 14.55
N ARG A 135 -7.47 -7.02 15.39
CA ARG A 135 -8.85 -7.50 15.10
C ARG A 135 -9.81 -6.40 14.66
N ARG A 136 -9.62 -5.17 15.16
CA ARG A 136 -10.43 -4.01 14.80
C ARG A 136 -10.31 -3.62 13.32
N LEU A 137 -9.21 -3.99 12.66
CA LEU A 137 -8.98 -3.70 11.25
C LEU A 137 -9.52 -4.79 10.30
N VAL A 138 -9.98 -5.91 10.84
CA VAL A 138 -10.52 -7.02 10.03
C VAL A 138 -11.91 -6.69 9.49
N VAL A 139 -12.75 -6.05 10.30
CA VAL A 139 -14.09 -5.61 9.95
C VAL A 139 -14.25 -4.16 10.38
N ARG A 140 -14.79 -3.32 9.51
CA ARG A 140 -15.11 -1.94 9.86
C ARG A 140 -16.54 -1.85 10.40
N TRP A 141 -16.67 -1.44 11.64
CA TRP A 141 -17.91 -1.14 12.31
C TRP A 141 -18.19 0.36 12.41
N GLU A 142 -17.16 1.17 12.31
CA GLU A 142 -17.19 2.62 12.44
C GLU A 142 -17.93 3.26 11.27
N ARG A 143 -18.92 4.09 11.56
CA ARG A 143 -19.65 4.84 10.52
C ARG A 143 -18.81 6.01 9.99
N LEU A 144 -18.02 6.66 10.85
CA LEU A 144 -17.11 7.73 10.48
C LEU A 144 -15.79 7.16 9.94
N ALA A 145 -15.35 7.62 8.77
CA ALA A 145 -14.08 7.18 8.18
C ALA A 145 -12.89 7.58 9.04
N GLY A 146 -12.95 8.74 9.69
CA GLY A 146 -11.90 9.22 10.60
C GLY A 146 -11.62 8.27 11.74
N CYS A 147 -12.64 7.71 12.38
CA CYS A 147 -12.47 6.74 13.48
C CYS A 147 -11.75 5.48 13.01
N PHE A 148 -12.13 4.92 11.86
CA PHE A 148 -11.43 3.76 11.32
C PHE A 148 -9.98 4.08 10.94
N ASN A 149 -9.73 5.23 10.33
CA ASN A 149 -8.38 5.67 9.98
C ASN A 149 -7.51 5.88 11.22
N ALA A 150 -8.09 6.33 12.35
CA ALA A 150 -7.38 6.43 13.61
C ALA A 150 -6.91 5.04 14.13
N PHE A 151 -7.75 4.00 14.05
CA PHE A 151 -7.32 2.64 14.37
C PHE A 151 -6.21 2.13 13.46
N VAL A 152 -6.27 2.45 12.16
CA VAL A 152 -5.18 2.13 11.22
C VAL A 152 -3.89 2.83 11.61
N ALA A 153 -3.95 4.11 11.97
CA ALA A 153 -2.77 4.89 12.41
C ALA A 153 -2.17 4.33 13.72
N ILE A 154 -3.02 4.00 14.71
CA ILE A 154 -2.57 3.38 15.98
C ILE A 154 -1.88 2.04 15.69
N ALA A 155 -2.42 1.22 14.79
CA ALA A 155 -1.79 -0.05 14.41
C ALA A 155 -0.41 0.17 13.78
N MET A 156 -0.25 1.18 12.91
CA MET A 156 1.06 1.54 12.34
C MET A 156 2.05 1.96 13.41
N ILE A 157 1.64 2.86 14.32
CA ILE A 157 2.48 3.34 15.42
C ILE A 157 2.93 2.15 16.27
N HIS A 158 2.01 1.27 16.68
CA HIS A 158 2.35 0.09 17.45
C HIS A 158 3.33 -0.83 16.74
N MET A 159 3.17 -1.04 15.43
CA MET A 159 4.11 -1.85 14.63
C MET A 159 5.52 -1.24 14.65
N TRP A 160 5.63 0.09 14.47
CA TRP A 160 6.91 0.78 14.52
C TRP A 160 7.54 0.77 15.91
N VAL A 161 6.76 1.04 16.96
CA VAL A 161 7.23 0.97 18.35
C VAL A 161 7.76 -0.42 18.66
N HIS A 162 7.00 -1.47 18.33
CA HIS A 162 7.45 -2.85 18.51
C HIS A 162 8.75 -3.14 17.77
N ARG A 163 8.86 -2.65 16.51
CA ARG A 163 10.06 -2.84 15.69
C ARG A 163 11.29 -2.12 16.26
N LEU A 164 11.11 -0.95 16.86
CA LEU A 164 12.20 -0.15 17.41
C LEU A 164 12.66 -0.62 18.81
N ILE A 165 11.76 -1.20 19.58
CA ILE A 165 12.04 -1.63 20.96
C ILE A 165 12.43 -3.11 21.05
N VAL A 166 11.75 -3.98 20.28
CA VAL A 166 11.91 -5.44 20.37
C VAL A 166 12.81 -6.00 19.26
N GLY A 167 12.99 -5.24 18.14
CA GLY A 167 13.88 -5.63 17.03
C GLY A 167 13.13 -6.33 15.90
#